data_7bab7ccd2b64a8fa0f8cc9e1c949c1cb
#
_entry.id   7bab7ccd2b64a8fa0f8cc9e1c949c1cb
#
_cell.length_a   1.000
_cell.length_b   1.000
_cell.length_c   1.000
_cell.angle_alpha   90.00
_cell.angle_beta   90.00
_cell.angle_gamma   90.00
#
_symmetry.space_group_name_H-M   'P 1'
#
loop_
_entity.id
_entity.type
_entity.pdbx_description
1 polymer ?
#
loop_
_entity_poly.entity_id
_entity_poly.type
_entity_poly.pdbx_seq_one_letter_code
_entity_poly.pdbx_strand_id
1 'polypeptide(L)' 'MAWKRVANYNLGYSIPNKQFYFYYTLVGDNVTYQIFPSPQEFVALADMFRNEGPMNFNTDGKYFVSAAEQVGEQEANP' A
#
# COMPACT_ATOMS: atom_id res chain seq x y z
N MET A 1 19.35 -1.39 -5.45
CA MET A 1 18.51 -1.60 -4.30
C MET A 1 17.07 -1.63 -4.70
N ALA A 2 16.36 -2.58 -4.19
CA ALA A 2 15.02 -2.85 -4.70
C ALA A 2 13.92 -2.10 -3.97
N TRP A 3 14.25 -1.21 -3.05
CA TRP A 3 13.25 -0.53 -2.22
C TRP A 3 12.95 0.85 -2.73
N LYS A 4 11.67 1.17 -2.86
CA LYS A 4 11.22 2.52 -3.17
C LYS A 4 10.04 2.86 -2.28
N ARG A 5 9.93 4.14 -1.94
CA ARG A 5 8.81 4.60 -1.14
C ARG A 5 7.60 4.77 -2.04
N VAL A 6 6.43 4.40 -1.53
CA VAL A 6 5.18 4.67 -2.22
C VAL A 6 4.87 6.16 -2.08
N ALA A 7 4.65 6.82 -3.20
CA ALA A 7 4.39 8.26 -3.21
C ALA A 7 2.90 8.54 -3.01
N ASN A 8 2.06 7.84 -3.75
CA ASN A 8 0.61 8.04 -3.69
C ASN A 8 -0.09 6.73 -3.91
N TYR A 9 -1.33 6.66 -3.47
CA TYR A 9 -2.16 5.49 -3.73
C TYR A 9 -3.61 5.91 -3.85
N ASN A 10 -4.37 5.09 -4.57
CA ASN A 10 -5.82 5.27 -4.70
C ASN A 10 -6.49 3.92 -4.53
N LEU A 11 -7.60 3.93 -3.83
CA LEU A 11 -8.45 2.76 -3.64
C LEU A 11 -9.71 2.98 -4.44
N GLY A 12 -10.18 1.95 -5.14
CA GLY A 12 -11.39 2.10 -5.91
C GLY A 12 -12.15 0.81 -6.09
N TYR A 13 -13.38 0.96 -6.55
CA TYR A 13 -14.25 -0.17 -6.84
C TYR A 13 -15.05 0.13 -8.10
N SER A 14 -14.95 -0.75 -9.07
CA SER A 14 -15.69 -0.62 -10.31
C SER A 14 -17.03 -1.34 -10.15
N ILE A 15 -18.11 -0.58 -10.17
CA ILE A 15 -19.44 -1.17 -10.03
C ILE A 15 -19.79 -2.08 -11.20
N PRO A 16 -19.56 -1.66 -12.47
CA PRO A 16 -19.89 -2.53 -13.59
C PRO A 16 -19.12 -3.85 -13.57
N ASN A 17 -17.86 -3.81 -13.20
CA ASN A 17 -17.00 -4.99 -13.22
C ASN A 17 -17.01 -5.74 -11.90
N LYS A 18 -17.60 -5.14 -10.88
CA LYS A 18 -17.66 -5.73 -9.54
C LYS A 18 -16.26 -6.11 -9.07
N GLN A 19 -15.34 -5.15 -9.20
CA GLN A 19 -13.95 -5.43 -8.97
C GLN A 19 -13.30 -4.29 -8.21
N PHE A 20 -12.56 -4.62 -7.16
CA PHE A 20 -11.74 -3.65 -6.45
C PHE A 20 -10.46 -3.44 -7.21
N TYR A 21 -9.91 -2.24 -7.07
CA TYR A 21 -8.61 -1.97 -7.65
C TYR A 21 -7.83 -1.04 -6.74
N PHE A 22 -6.51 -1.06 -6.92
CA PHE A 22 -5.59 -0.30 -6.11
C PHE A 22 -4.51 0.24 -7.03
N TYR A 23 -4.41 1.55 -7.11
CA TYR A 23 -3.36 2.21 -7.87
C TYR A 23 -2.31 2.71 -6.91
N TYR A 24 -1.07 2.69 -7.34
CA TYR A 24 -0.01 3.29 -6.55
C TYR A 24 1.09 3.81 -7.46
N THR A 25 1.81 4.83 -6.97
CA THR A 25 2.97 5.37 -7.64
C THR A 25 4.13 5.32 -6.66
N LEU A 26 5.33 5.21 -7.20
CA LEU A 26 6.54 5.14 -6.39
C LEU A 26 7.34 6.42 -6.58
N VAL A 27 8.03 6.80 -5.52
CA VAL A 27 8.88 7.99 -5.59
C VAL A 27 9.94 7.78 -6.66
N GLY A 28 10.04 8.72 -7.57
CA GLY A 28 11.04 8.66 -8.64
C GLY A 28 10.57 7.99 -9.91
N ASP A 29 9.41 7.35 -9.89
CA ASP A 29 8.86 6.71 -11.08
C ASP A 29 7.78 7.58 -11.70
N ASN A 30 7.64 7.49 -13.02
CA ASN A 30 6.57 8.17 -13.73
C ASN A 30 5.45 7.24 -14.10
N VAL A 31 5.38 6.09 -13.47
CA VAL A 31 4.44 5.03 -13.83
C VAL A 31 3.42 4.87 -12.71
N THR A 32 2.16 4.69 -13.10
CA THR A 32 1.11 4.33 -12.15
C THR A 32 0.89 2.84 -12.29
N TYR A 33 1.02 2.15 -11.17
CA TYR A 33 0.82 0.70 -11.12
C TYR A 33 -0.58 0.40 -10.67
N GLN A 34 -1.11 -0.72 -11.11
CA GLN A 34 -2.46 -1.12 -10.78
C GLN A 34 -2.49 -2.59 -10.43
N ILE A 35 -3.21 -2.91 -9.37
CA ILE A 35 -3.47 -4.31 -9.02
C ILE A 35 -4.96 -4.46 -8.73
N PHE A 36 -5.43 -5.70 -8.77
CA PHE A 36 -6.83 -6.03 -8.54
C PHE A 36 -6.94 -6.97 -7.34
N PRO A 37 -7.00 -6.39 -6.13
CA PRO A 37 -7.06 -7.23 -4.94
C PRO A 37 -8.42 -7.88 -4.76
N SER A 38 -8.44 -9.02 -4.10
CA SER A 38 -9.69 -9.61 -3.65
C SER A 38 -10.32 -8.70 -2.60
N PRO A 39 -11.60 -8.89 -2.28
CA PRO A 39 -12.22 -8.07 -1.23
C PRO A 39 -11.47 -8.11 0.09
N GLN A 40 -10.97 -9.26 0.49
CA GLN A 40 -10.22 -9.37 1.74
C GLN A 40 -8.88 -8.66 1.65
N GLU A 41 -8.22 -8.80 0.52
CA GLU A 41 -6.95 -8.11 0.29
C GLU A 41 -7.14 -6.60 0.25
N PHE A 42 -8.25 -6.17 -0.34
CA PHE A 42 -8.54 -4.75 -0.44
C PHE A 42 -8.68 -4.13 0.95
N VAL A 43 -9.42 -4.80 1.83
CA VAL A 43 -9.59 -4.31 3.20
C VAL A 43 -8.24 -4.26 3.91
N ALA A 44 -7.43 -5.28 3.75
CA ALA A 44 -6.11 -5.33 4.38
C ALA A 44 -5.19 -4.21 3.85
N LEU A 45 -5.21 -3.99 2.54
CA LEU A 45 -4.41 -2.91 1.95
C LEU A 45 -4.88 -1.55 2.45
N ALA A 46 -6.19 -1.34 2.48
CA ALA A 46 -6.73 -0.07 2.94
C ALA A 46 -6.31 0.21 4.38
N ASP A 47 -6.41 -0.80 5.23
CA ASP A 47 -6.04 -0.66 6.62
C ASP A 47 -4.55 -0.33 6.76
N MET A 48 -3.73 -1.06 6.02
CA MET A 48 -2.29 -0.91 6.07
C MET A 48 -1.87 0.49 5.63
N PHE A 49 -2.40 0.97 4.51
CA PHE A 49 -1.98 2.25 3.95
C PHE A 49 -2.56 3.44 4.69
N ARG A 50 -3.69 3.29 5.34
CA ARG A 50 -4.32 4.39 6.04
C ARG A 50 -3.87 4.52 7.48
N ASN A 51 -3.49 3.41 8.11
CA ASN A 51 -3.21 3.40 9.53
C ASN A 51 -1.73 3.28 9.86
N GLU A 52 -0.94 2.74 8.94
CA GLU A 52 0.50 2.67 9.16
C GLU A 52 1.14 3.92 8.59
N GLY A 53 2.38 4.13 8.94
CA GLY A 53 3.12 5.27 8.43
C GLY A 53 3.51 5.10 6.97
N PRO A 54 4.61 5.70 6.56
CA PRO A 54 5.04 5.58 5.16
C PRO A 54 5.21 4.13 4.74
N MET A 55 4.91 3.86 3.48
CA MET A 55 5.01 2.54 2.91
C MET A 55 6.17 2.45 1.96
N ASN A 56 6.87 1.34 2.02
CA ASN A 56 7.93 1.02 1.09
C ASN A 56 7.49 -0.14 0.21
N PHE A 57 8.02 -0.17 -0.99
CA PHE A 57 7.71 -1.21 -1.96
C PHE A 57 9.00 -1.88 -2.40
N ASN A 58 9.03 -3.20 -2.34
CA ASN A 58 10.17 -3.97 -2.85
C ASN A 58 9.90 -4.30 -4.30
N THR A 59 10.70 -3.73 -5.20
CA THR A 59 10.46 -3.89 -6.63
C THR A 59 10.83 -5.28 -7.13
N ASP A 60 11.69 -5.99 -6.41
CA ASP A 60 12.05 -7.35 -6.81
C ASP A 60 11.02 -8.36 -6.34
N GLY A 61 10.64 -8.26 -5.08
CA GLY A 61 9.70 -9.22 -4.51
C GLY A 61 8.25 -8.84 -4.68
N LYS A 62 7.99 -7.59 -5.08
CA LYS A 62 6.63 -7.12 -5.33
C LYS A 62 5.77 -7.17 -4.08
N TYR A 63 6.25 -6.59 -2.98
CA TYR A 63 5.44 -6.51 -1.78
C TYR A 63 5.63 -5.16 -1.10
N PHE A 64 4.63 -4.80 -0.30
CA PHE A 64 4.62 -3.57 0.47
C PHE A 64 5.01 -3.84 1.91
N VAL A 65 5.76 -2.90 2.50
CA VAL A 65 6.17 -3.02 3.90
C VAL A 65 6.11 -1.63 4.51
N SER A 66 5.53 -1.53 5.69
CA SER A 66 5.54 -0.26 6.39
C SER A 66 6.96 0.10 6.79
N ALA A 67 7.22 1.40 6.93
CA ALA A 67 8.51 1.83 7.43
C ALA A 67 8.69 1.34 8.87
N ALA A 68 9.93 1.07 9.23
CA ALA A 68 10.22 0.59 10.57
C ALA A 68 9.81 1.61 11.62
N GLU A 69 9.20 1.14 12.69
CA GLU A 69 8.78 1.98 13.78
C GLU A 69 9.25 1.36 15.08
N GLN A 70 9.49 2.20 16.06
CA GLN A 70 9.94 1.71 17.35
C GLN A 70 8.78 1.04 18.08
N VAL A 71 9.06 -0.14 18.57
CA VAL A 71 8.14 -0.81 19.49
C VAL A 71 8.05 0.04 20.75
N GLY A 72 6.86 0.24 21.21
CA GLY A 72 6.67 1.06 22.40
C GLY A 72 5.92 2.33 22.10
N GLU A 73 6.23 3.00 21.00
CA GLU A 73 5.45 4.17 20.61
C GLU A 73 4.02 3.77 20.29
N GLN A 74 3.89 2.68 19.56
CA GLN A 74 2.56 2.19 19.21
C GLN A 74 1.84 1.68 20.42
N GLU A 75 2.56 1.00 21.29
CA GLU A 75 1.97 0.44 22.49
C GLU A 75 1.61 1.48 23.51
N ALA A 76 2.17 2.65 23.40
CA ALA A 76 1.82 3.73 24.30
C ALA A 76 0.38 4.19 24.07
N ASN A 77 -0.27 3.72 23.04
CA ASN A 77 -1.62 4.09 22.69
C ASN A 77 -2.53 2.87 22.67
N PRO A 78 -2.73 2.24 23.78
CA PRO A 78 -3.61 1.08 23.84
C PRO A 78 -5.05 1.47 23.63
#